data_ac06c884edb688bcb29350608cc52401
#
_entry.id   ac06c884edb688bcb29350608cc52401
#
_cell.length_a   1.000
_cell.length_b   1.000
_cell.length_c   1.000
_cell.angle_alpha   90.00
_cell.angle_beta   90.00
_cell.angle_gamma   90.00
#
_symmetry.space_group_name_H-M   'P 1'
#
loop_
_entity.id
_entity.type
_entity.pdbx_description
1 polymer ?
#
loop_
_entity_poly.entity_id
_entity_poly.type
_entity_poly.pdbx_seq_one_letter_code
_entity_poly.pdbx_strand_id
1 'polypeptide(L)'
;EHKGSFHGAEVYDDYAHHPGELEALLDTARSLGYERVVCAFQPHTYTRTAALFDDFVEVLKKPDVTLLAEIFAAREDNESGISSRDLAERIPGARYFATLPEVTAALRELARPGDLILTVGAGDVYTVGEALVAGAS
;
A
#
# COMPACT_ATOMS: atom_id res chain seq x y z
N GLU A 1 -1.57 -11.03 7.04
CA GLU A 1 -1.28 -12.44 6.70
C GLU A 1 0.06 -12.54 5.96
N HIS A 2 0.92 -13.41 6.46
CA HIS A 2 2.23 -13.63 5.82
C HIS A 2 2.04 -14.37 4.50
N LYS A 3 2.52 -13.78 3.41
CA LYS A 3 2.38 -14.36 2.09
C LYS A 3 3.62 -15.16 1.66
N GLY A 4 4.78 -14.82 2.17
CA GLY A 4 6.04 -15.46 1.82
C GLY A 4 7.16 -14.45 1.75
N SER A 5 8.20 -14.80 0.99
CA SER A 5 9.38 -13.95 0.81
C SER A 5 9.63 -13.67 -0.67
N PHE A 6 10.26 -12.54 -0.94
CA PHE A 6 10.68 -12.17 -2.29
C PHE A 6 12.00 -11.41 -2.18
N HIS A 7 13.07 -11.95 -2.77
CA HIS A 7 14.41 -11.34 -2.78
C HIS A 7 14.90 -10.94 -1.38
N GLY A 8 14.60 -11.75 -0.37
CA GLY A 8 15.00 -11.50 1.01
C GLY A 8 14.11 -10.52 1.75
N ALA A 9 13.05 -10.04 1.14
CA ALA A 9 12.02 -9.26 1.79
C ALA A 9 10.87 -10.16 2.24
N GLU A 10 10.25 -9.84 3.37
CA GLU A 10 9.05 -10.55 3.83
C GLU A 10 7.82 -9.82 3.31
N VAL A 11 6.85 -10.58 2.82
CA VAL A 11 5.63 -10.02 2.21
C VAL A 11 4.42 -10.38 3.05
N TYR A 12 3.70 -9.38 3.52
CA TYR A 12 2.47 -9.53 4.29
C TYR A 12 1.33 -8.77 3.63
N ASP A 13 0.13 -9.33 3.70
CA ASP A 13 -1.09 -8.66 3.26
C ASP A 13 -1.92 -8.31 4.48
N ASP A 14 -2.54 -7.13 4.47
CA ASP A 14 -3.38 -6.65 5.58
C ASP A 14 -4.62 -5.95 5.03
N TYR A 15 -5.75 -6.17 5.70
CA TYR A 15 -7.05 -5.68 5.28
C TYR A 15 -7.32 -4.23 5.72
N ALA A 16 -6.40 -3.58 6.42
CA ALA A 16 -6.61 -2.23 6.94
C ALA A 16 -7.06 -1.27 5.83
N HIS A 17 -8.05 -0.43 6.13
CA HIS A 17 -8.59 0.51 5.15
C HIS A 17 -9.03 1.84 5.77
N HIS A 18 -8.99 1.99 7.08
CA HIS A 18 -9.19 3.25 7.77
C HIS A 18 -7.85 3.81 8.25
N PRO A 19 -7.71 5.15 8.35
CA PRO A 19 -6.46 5.74 8.82
C PRO A 19 -6.01 5.22 10.19
N GLY A 20 -6.93 5.00 11.11
CA GLY A 20 -6.58 4.46 12.44
C GLY A 20 -6.02 3.05 12.38
N GLU A 21 -6.64 2.18 11.57
CA GLU A 21 -6.17 0.81 11.38
C GLU A 21 -4.80 0.81 10.70
N LEU A 22 -4.64 1.66 9.69
CA LEU A 22 -3.40 1.80 8.93
C LEU A 22 -2.29 2.32 9.84
N GLU A 23 -2.57 3.30 10.69
CA GLU A 23 -1.59 3.83 11.63
C GLU A 23 -1.10 2.76 12.59
N ALA A 24 -2.01 1.97 13.17
CA ALA A 24 -1.67 0.89 14.08
C ALA A 24 -0.81 -0.16 13.38
N LEU A 25 -1.16 -0.53 12.15
CA LEU A 25 -0.38 -1.47 11.36
C LEU A 25 1.03 -0.96 11.10
N LEU A 26 1.16 0.29 10.67
CA LEU A 26 2.46 0.86 10.32
C LEU A 26 3.34 1.07 11.55
N ASP A 27 2.77 1.50 12.67
CA ASP A 27 3.52 1.63 13.93
C ASP A 27 4.05 0.27 14.38
N THR A 28 3.22 -0.77 14.30
CA THR A 28 3.64 -2.14 14.62
C THR A 28 4.76 -2.58 13.68
N ALA A 29 4.58 -2.38 12.39
CA ALA A 29 5.56 -2.78 11.38
C ALA A 29 6.93 -2.13 11.65
N ARG A 30 6.93 -0.84 11.98
CA ARG A 30 8.19 -0.12 12.24
C ARG A 30 8.88 -0.59 13.52
N SER A 31 8.15 -1.22 14.43
CA SER A 31 8.72 -1.74 15.68
C SER A 31 9.35 -3.12 15.54
N LEU A 32 9.17 -3.80 14.40
CA LEU A 32 9.61 -5.18 14.21
C LEU A 32 11.09 -5.34 13.84
N GLY A 33 11.79 -4.24 13.62
CA GLY A 33 13.24 -4.30 13.39
C GLY A 33 13.65 -4.55 11.94
N TYR A 34 12.74 -4.45 10.98
CA TYR A 34 13.11 -4.53 9.56
C TYR A 34 13.95 -3.32 9.17
N GLU A 35 14.80 -3.49 8.17
CA GLU A 35 15.62 -2.39 7.69
C GLU A 35 14.80 -1.31 7.02
N ARG A 36 13.73 -1.71 6.33
CA ARG A 36 12.88 -0.76 5.60
C ARG A 36 11.45 -1.30 5.54
N VAL A 37 10.47 -0.42 5.77
CA VAL A 37 9.04 -0.76 5.62
C VAL A 37 8.54 -0.16 4.32
N VAL A 38 8.07 -1.02 3.42
CA VAL A 38 7.50 -0.65 2.12
C VAL A 38 6.00 -0.92 2.19
N CYS A 39 5.20 0.11 1.99
CA CYS A 39 3.74 -0.02 2.03
C CYS A 39 3.14 0.26 0.66
N ALA A 40 2.48 -0.74 0.10
CA ALA A 40 1.68 -0.59 -1.11
C ALA A 40 0.22 -0.56 -0.69
N PHE A 41 -0.40 0.62 -0.73
CA PHE A 41 -1.74 0.85 -0.22
C PHE A 41 -2.73 1.10 -1.35
N GLN A 42 -3.88 0.43 -1.28
CA GLN A 42 -5.01 0.68 -2.17
C GLN A 42 -6.15 1.27 -1.34
N PRO A 43 -6.48 2.56 -1.51
CA PRO A 43 -7.63 3.14 -0.82
C PRO A 43 -8.92 2.43 -1.23
N HIS A 44 -9.85 2.32 -0.30
CA HIS A 44 -11.13 1.66 -0.51
C HIS A 44 -12.25 2.69 -0.52
N THR A 45 -12.92 2.82 -1.63
CA THR A 45 -13.99 3.74 -1.98
C THR A 45 -13.55 5.20 -2.13
N TYR A 46 -14.18 5.89 -3.06
CA TYR A 46 -13.92 7.32 -3.30
C TYR A 46 -14.42 8.16 -2.13
N THR A 47 -15.58 7.82 -1.59
CA THR A 47 -16.21 8.56 -0.49
C THR A 47 -15.31 8.60 0.74
N ARG A 48 -14.81 7.43 1.17
CA ARG A 48 -13.93 7.35 2.34
C ARG A 48 -12.62 8.08 2.10
N THR A 49 -12.04 7.92 0.92
CA THR A 49 -10.77 8.55 0.59
C THR A 49 -10.89 10.08 0.63
N ALA A 50 -11.98 10.62 0.07
CA ALA A 50 -12.21 12.06 0.08
C ALA A 50 -12.48 12.56 1.50
N ALA A 51 -13.30 11.85 2.27
CA ALA A 51 -13.69 12.28 3.62
C ALA A 51 -12.51 12.28 4.60
N LEU A 52 -11.58 11.34 4.46
CA LEU A 52 -10.45 11.14 5.37
C LEU A 52 -9.12 11.46 4.72
N PHE A 53 -9.14 12.28 3.68
CA PHE A 53 -7.97 12.55 2.84
C PHE A 53 -6.74 12.99 3.64
N ASP A 54 -6.89 14.01 4.49
CA ASP A 54 -5.76 14.54 5.26
C ASP A 54 -5.20 13.51 6.23
N ASP A 55 -6.08 12.70 6.84
CA ASP A 55 -5.66 11.65 7.76
C ASP A 55 -4.85 10.58 7.02
N PHE A 56 -5.26 10.20 5.82
CA PHE A 56 -4.49 9.26 4.99
C PHE A 56 -3.13 9.85 4.62
N VAL A 57 -3.07 11.13 4.26
CA VAL A 57 -1.81 11.79 3.92
C VAL A 57 -0.82 11.67 5.09
N GLU A 58 -1.28 11.98 6.31
CA GLU A 58 -0.39 11.95 7.48
C GLU A 58 0.09 10.55 7.82
N VAL A 59 -0.81 9.57 7.81
CA VAL A 59 -0.46 8.19 8.13
C VAL A 59 0.48 7.59 7.11
N LEU A 60 0.27 7.89 5.83
CA LEU A 60 1.07 7.33 4.73
C LEU A 60 2.46 7.95 4.60
N LYS A 61 2.81 8.89 5.46
CA LYS A 61 4.18 9.37 5.61
C LYS A 61 5.03 8.46 6.48
N LYS A 62 4.42 7.53 7.21
CA LYS A 62 5.13 6.66 8.16
C LYS A 62 6.02 5.59 7.53
N PRO A 63 5.64 4.95 6.41
CA PRO A 63 6.54 3.96 5.78
C PRO A 63 7.77 4.61 5.20
N ASP A 64 8.83 3.81 5.04
CA ASP A 64 10.05 4.28 4.35
C ASP A 64 9.78 4.47 2.85
N VAL A 65 8.94 3.63 2.28
CA VAL A 65 8.52 3.73 0.87
C VAL A 65 7.00 3.57 0.80
N THR A 66 6.33 4.48 0.13
CA THR A 66 4.87 4.43 -0.06
C THR A 66 4.54 4.34 -1.54
N LEU A 67 3.84 3.27 -1.92
CA LEU A 67 3.29 3.08 -3.27
C LEU A 67 1.78 3.12 -3.15
N LEU A 68 1.12 3.83 -4.06
CA LEU A 68 -0.33 3.99 -4.03
C LEU A 68 -0.95 3.45 -5.30
N ALA A 69 -1.81 2.43 -5.16
CA ALA A 69 -2.64 1.95 -6.25
C ALA A 69 -3.88 2.82 -6.36
N GLU A 70 -4.50 2.85 -7.54
CA GLU A 70 -5.74 3.60 -7.72
C GLU A 70 -6.83 3.09 -6.78
N ILE A 71 -7.74 3.98 -6.41
CA ILE A 71 -8.83 3.69 -5.46
C ILE A 71 -9.69 2.52 -5.95
N PHE A 72 -9.98 1.60 -5.04
CA PHE A 72 -10.92 0.51 -5.30
C PHE A 72 -12.33 1.06 -5.15
N ALA A 73 -13.06 1.13 -6.27
CA ALA A 73 -14.34 1.85 -6.32
C ALA A 73 -15.47 1.19 -5.53
N ALA A 74 -15.48 -0.13 -5.41
CA ALA A 74 -16.51 -0.89 -4.72
C ALA A 74 -17.93 -0.49 -5.19
N ARG A 75 -18.11 -0.31 -6.51
CA ARG A 75 -19.36 0.07 -7.17
C ARG A 75 -19.78 1.53 -7.00
N GLU A 76 -18.94 2.36 -6.40
CA GLU A 76 -19.22 3.80 -6.34
C GLU A 76 -18.91 4.46 -7.67
N ASP A 77 -19.65 5.54 -7.98
CA ASP A 77 -19.26 6.46 -9.04
C ASP A 77 -18.35 7.51 -8.44
N ASN A 78 -17.36 7.93 -9.21
CA ASN A 78 -16.40 8.93 -8.73
C ASN A 78 -16.92 10.34 -8.98
N GLU A 79 -17.83 10.79 -8.12
CA GLU A 79 -18.44 12.12 -8.24
C GLU A 79 -17.46 13.25 -7.90
N SER A 80 -16.53 13.00 -6.97
CA SER A 80 -15.57 14.02 -6.54
C SER A 80 -14.37 14.17 -7.48
N GLY A 81 -14.17 13.19 -8.37
CA GLY A 81 -12.98 13.17 -9.23
C GLY A 81 -11.69 12.80 -8.51
N ILE A 82 -11.77 12.32 -7.27
CA ILE A 82 -10.59 11.99 -6.48
C ILE A 82 -9.85 10.77 -7.02
N SER A 83 -8.51 10.78 -6.87
CA SER A 83 -7.65 9.70 -7.28
C SER A 83 -6.55 9.51 -6.24
N SER A 84 -5.98 8.31 -6.18
CA SER A 84 -4.79 8.07 -5.36
C SER A 84 -3.61 8.94 -5.78
N ARG A 85 -3.62 9.45 -7.01
CA ARG A 85 -2.63 10.42 -7.46
C ARG A 85 -2.65 11.67 -6.57
N ASP A 86 -3.83 12.10 -6.14
CA ASP A 86 -3.96 13.27 -5.26
C ASP A 86 -3.29 13.03 -3.91
N LEU A 87 -3.38 11.80 -3.38
CA LEU A 87 -2.65 11.43 -2.16
C LEU A 87 -1.15 11.46 -2.40
N ALA A 88 -0.70 10.87 -3.51
CA ALA A 88 0.72 10.78 -3.82
C ALA A 88 1.37 12.17 -3.92
N GLU A 89 0.64 13.15 -4.44
CA GLU A 89 1.14 14.53 -4.56
C GLU A 89 1.37 15.19 -3.20
N ARG A 90 0.70 14.72 -2.15
CA ARG A 90 0.80 15.26 -0.80
C ARG A 90 1.77 14.51 0.09
N ILE A 91 2.32 13.39 -0.35
CA ILE A 91 3.21 12.52 0.43
C ILE A 91 4.58 12.53 -0.22
N PRO A 92 5.61 13.10 0.42
CA PRO A 92 6.96 13.15 -0.18
C PRO A 92 7.47 11.75 -0.53
N GLY A 93 7.93 11.58 -1.77
CA GLY A 93 8.49 10.32 -2.24
C GLY A 93 7.47 9.24 -2.61
N ALA A 94 6.18 9.46 -2.38
CA ALA A 94 5.16 8.48 -2.75
C ALA A 94 5.02 8.39 -4.27
N ARG A 95 4.71 7.17 -4.74
CA ARG A 95 4.51 6.91 -6.17
C ARG A 95 3.10 6.39 -6.41
N TYR A 96 2.48 6.87 -7.47
CA TYR A 96 1.15 6.46 -7.88
C TYR A 96 1.21 5.48 -9.04
N PHE A 97 0.34 4.47 -9.02
CA PHE A 97 0.20 3.49 -10.09
C PHE A 97 -1.28 3.29 -10.42
N ALA A 98 -1.60 3.34 -11.70
CA ALA A 98 -2.98 3.20 -12.15
C ALA A 98 -3.51 1.76 -11.99
N THR A 99 -2.63 0.77 -12.04
CA THR A 99 -3.03 -0.65 -12.00
C THR A 99 -2.20 -1.44 -11.00
N LEU A 100 -2.75 -2.54 -10.52
CA LEU A 100 -2.05 -3.45 -9.59
C LEU A 100 -0.85 -4.14 -10.22
N PRO A 101 -0.89 -4.60 -11.49
CA PRO A 101 0.31 -5.13 -12.13
C PRO A 101 1.48 -4.14 -12.15
N GLU A 102 1.20 -2.84 -12.28
CA GLU A 102 2.26 -1.82 -12.21
C GLU A 102 2.85 -1.73 -10.81
N VAL A 103 2.02 -1.86 -9.76
CA VAL A 103 2.49 -1.91 -8.38
C VAL A 103 3.41 -3.12 -8.17
N THR A 104 2.98 -4.28 -8.67
CA THR A 104 3.79 -5.50 -8.58
C THR A 104 5.15 -5.33 -9.27
N ALA A 105 5.16 -4.75 -10.47
CA ALA A 105 6.40 -4.51 -11.20
C ALA A 105 7.33 -3.58 -10.43
N ALA A 106 6.80 -2.51 -9.84
CA ALA A 106 7.59 -1.58 -9.03
C ALA A 106 8.19 -2.26 -7.81
N LEU A 107 7.40 -3.09 -7.11
CA LEU A 107 7.88 -3.83 -5.95
C LEU A 107 8.99 -4.82 -6.33
N ARG A 108 8.88 -5.47 -7.48
CA ARG A 108 9.93 -6.37 -7.95
C ARG A 108 11.26 -5.65 -8.17
N GLU A 109 11.21 -4.42 -8.62
CA GLU A 109 12.42 -3.63 -8.87
C GLU A 109 13.02 -3.09 -7.58
N LEU A 110 12.18 -2.66 -6.61
CA LEU A 110 12.70 -1.97 -5.43
C LEU A 110 12.97 -2.88 -4.23
N ALA A 111 12.40 -4.08 -4.19
CA ALA A 111 12.55 -4.97 -3.04
C ALA A 111 14.00 -5.36 -2.78
N ARG A 112 14.39 -5.33 -1.51
CA ARG A 112 15.75 -5.70 -1.06
C ARG A 112 15.70 -6.59 0.17
N PRO A 113 16.77 -7.34 0.42
CA PRO A 113 16.86 -8.09 1.69
C PRO A 113 16.70 -7.14 2.88
N GLY A 114 15.96 -7.58 3.88
CA GLY A 114 15.69 -6.79 5.07
C GLY A 114 14.41 -5.97 5.00
N ASP A 115 13.78 -5.87 3.85
CA ASP A 115 12.51 -5.16 3.69
C ASP A 115 11.34 -5.93 4.30
N LEU A 116 10.39 -5.17 4.85
CA LEU A 116 9.05 -5.65 5.10
C LEU A 116 8.15 -5.00 4.06
N ILE A 117 7.54 -5.81 3.20
CA ILE A 117 6.61 -5.34 2.17
C ILE A 117 5.19 -5.62 2.64
N LEU A 118 4.38 -4.57 2.74
CA LEU A 118 2.97 -4.66 3.13
C LEU A 118 2.11 -4.31 1.92
N THR A 119 1.18 -5.20 1.57
CA THR A 119 0.12 -4.89 0.62
C THR A 119 -1.14 -4.66 1.46
N VAL A 120 -1.68 -3.45 1.41
CA VAL A 120 -2.69 -3.02 2.38
C VAL A 120 -3.93 -2.50 1.68
N GLY A 121 -5.08 -2.98 2.11
CA GLY A 121 -6.37 -2.53 1.59
C GLY A 121 -7.44 -3.59 1.68
N ALA A 122 -8.70 -3.15 1.54
CA ALA A 122 -9.86 -4.03 1.64
C ALA A 122 -10.35 -4.52 0.26
N GLY A 123 -9.74 -4.06 -0.83
CA GLY A 123 -10.10 -4.45 -2.19
C GLY A 123 -9.26 -5.62 -2.70
N ASP A 124 -8.75 -5.50 -3.91
CA ASP A 124 -8.03 -6.58 -4.58
C ASP A 124 -6.51 -6.46 -4.53
N VAL A 125 -5.97 -5.56 -3.72
CA VAL A 125 -4.52 -5.36 -3.59
C VAL A 125 -3.78 -6.61 -3.09
N TYR A 126 -4.49 -7.54 -2.44
CA TYR A 126 -3.89 -8.81 -1.98
C TYR A 126 -3.26 -9.59 -3.14
N THR A 127 -3.76 -9.40 -4.36
CA THR A 127 -3.22 -10.08 -5.54
C THR A 127 -1.78 -9.67 -5.84
N VAL A 128 -1.37 -8.47 -5.43
CA VAL A 128 0.00 -7.99 -5.58
C VAL A 128 0.96 -8.86 -4.77
N GLY A 129 0.64 -9.10 -3.49
CA GLY A 129 1.47 -9.95 -2.64
C GLY A 129 1.55 -11.37 -3.17
N GLU A 130 0.42 -11.91 -3.63
CA GLU A 130 0.38 -13.25 -4.22
C GLU A 130 1.26 -13.33 -5.47
N ALA A 131 1.21 -12.32 -6.34
CA ALA A 131 2.00 -12.28 -7.56
C ALA A 131 3.50 -12.18 -7.25
N LEU A 132 3.88 -11.41 -6.23
CA LEU A 132 5.28 -11.28 -5.81
C LEU A 132 5.84 -12.61 -5.38
N VAL A 133 5.18 -13.30 -4.44
CA VAL A 133 5.71 -14.54 -3.89
C VAL A 133 5.64 -15.69 -4.90
N ALA A 134 4.66 -15.68 -5.78
CA ALA A 134 4.55 -16.69 -6.84
C ALA A 134 5.71 -16.60 -7.83
N GLY A 135 6.25 -15.39 -8.04
CA GLY A 135 7.40 -15.17 -8.91
C GLY A 135 8.74 -15.34 -8.22
N ALA A 136 8.75 -15.61 -6.91
CA ALA A 136 9.97 -15.78 -6.13
C ALA A 136 10.40 -17.25 -6.19
N SER A 137 11.29 -17.55 -7.05
CA SER A 137 11.79 -18.92 -7.16
C SER A 137 13.25 -19.01 -6.77
#